data_b0270c03cafa660ae9bfb6aaabb5601f
#
_entry.id   b0270c03cafa660ae9bfb6aaabb5601f
#
_cell.length_a   1.000
_cell.length_b   1.000
_cell.length_c   1.000
_cell.angle_alpha   90.00
_cell.angle_beta   90.00
_cell.angle_gamma   90.00
#
_symmetry.space_group_name_H-M   'P 1'
#
loop_
_entity.id
_entity.type
_entity.pdbx_description
1 polymer ?
#
loop_
_entity_poly.entity_id
_entity_poly.type
_entity_poly.pdbx_seq_one_letter_code
_entity_poly.pdbx_strand_id
1 'polypeptide(L)'
;MNTNPALLGSTAGITTAALAAAAHGAAGGGVPTGPASALLLAVAAGVGIVGAYVPTLPPIALLAVGQLGTHAVLSALTEGHPHTSGSMFAAHLVAVAGCAVLLVAAARLFDACSTAIRAVTLRLGGVHVPASLAPTRTTDP
;
A
#
# COMPACT_ATOMS: atom_id res chain seq x y z
N MET A 1 4.39 15.43 -2.91
CA MET A 1 3.22 14.60 -3.21
C MET A 1 2.32 14.60 -2.00
N ASN A 2 1.10 15.17 -2.11
CA ASN A 2 0.11 15.06 -1.03
C ASN A 2 -0.52 13.67 -1.12
N THR A 3 0.11 12.68 -0.52
CA THR A 3 -0.50 11.37 -0.33
C THR A 3 -1.61 11.52 0.71
N ASN A 4 -2.83 11.14 0.35
CA ASN A 4 -3.94 11.15 1.28
C ASN A 4 -3.63 10.16 2.42
N PRO A 5 -3.52 10.60 3.68
CA PRO A 5 -3.12 9.76 4.79
C PRO A 5 -4.08 8.58 5.02
N ALA A 6 -5.37 8.76 4.71
CA ALA A 6 -6.34 7.68 4.80
C ALA A 6 -6.07 6.57 3.77
N LEU A 7 -5.64 6.92 2.54
CA LEU A 7 -5.24 5.94 1.54
C LEU A 7 -3.97 5.18 1.95
N LEU A 8 -2.98 5.87 2.49
CA LEU A 8 -1.77 5.24 3.02
C LEU A 8 -2.10 4.26 4.14
N GLY A 9 -2.89 4.69 5.10
CA GLY A 9 -3.29 3.85 6.23
C GLY A 9 -4.08 2.63 5.79
N SER A 10 -5.12 2.79 4.97
CA SER A 10 -5.93 1.67 4.48
C SER A 10 -5.11 0.66 3.68
N THR A 11 -4.22 1.14 2.81
CA THR A 11 -3.32 0.28 2.03
C THR A 11 -2.39 -0.51 2.95
N ALA A 12 -1.78 0.15 3.95
CA ALA A 12 -0.91 -0.52 4.90
C ALA A 12 -1.65 -1.60 5.72
N GLY A 13 -2.85 -1.30 6.19
CA GLY A 13 -3.67 -2.26 6.95
C GLY A 13 -4.06 -3.47 6.10
N ILE A 14 -4.61 -3.26 4.91
CA ILE A 14 -5.02 -4.34 4.00
C ILE A 14 -3.82 -5.21 3.62
N THR A 15 -2.68 -4.58 3.28
CA THR A 15 -1.45 -5.28 2.91
C THR A 15 -0.93 -6.13 4.07
N THR A 16 -0.97 -5.59 5.30
CA THR A 16 -0.57 -6.34 6.50
C THR A 16 -1.42 -7.58 6.70
N ALA A 17 -2.75 -7.48 6.62
CA ALA A 17 -3.65 -8.62 6.78
C ALA A 17 -3.44 -9.68 5.69
N ALA A 18 -3.39 -9.26 4.44
CA ALA A 18 -3.21 -10.16 3.30
C ALA A 18 -1.90 -10.93 3.37
N LEU A 19 -0.81 -10.24 3.68
CA LEU A 19 0.51 -10.85 3.80
C LEU A 19 0.63 -11.79 4.99
N ALA A 20 0.07 -11.40 6.15
CA ALA A 20 0.10 -12.25 7.33
C ALA A 20 -0.66 -13.56 7.08
N ALA A 21 -1.85 -13.48 6.47
CA ALA A 21 -2.63 -14.66 6.10
C ALA A 21 -1.88 -15.54 5.08
N ALA A 22 -1.29 -14.92 4.05
CA ALA A 22 -0.52 -15.65 3.03
C ALA A 22 0.74 -16.31 3.60
N ALA A 23 1.53 -15.61 4.42
CA ALA A 23 2.74 -16.12 5.03
C ALA A 23 2.41 -17.26 6.00
N HIS A 24 1.37 -17.10 6.82
CA HIS A 24 0.91 -18.13 7.74
C HIS A 24 0.42 -19.39 7.02
N GLY A 25 -0.37 -19.23 5.97
CA GLY A 25 -0.84 -20.33 5.13
C GLY A 25 0.30 -21.03 4.39
N ALA A 26 1.26 -20.30 3.82
CA ALA A 26 2.43 -20.84 3.12
C ALA A 26 3.36 -21.63 4.06
N ALA A 27 3.41 -21.26 5.33
CA ALA A 27 4.18 -21.96 6.35
C ALA A 27 3.43 -23.16 6.98
N GLY A 28 2.25 -23.51 6.46
CA GLY A 28 1.45 -24.64 6.94
C GLY A 28 0.56 -24.35 8.14
N GLY A 29 0.42 -23.08 8.54
CA GLY A 29 -0.42 -22.65 9.67
C GLY A 29 -1.93 -22.59 9.35
N GLY A 30 -2.30 -22.85 8.09
CA GLY A 30 -3.70 -22.77 7.64
C GLY A 30 -4.21 -21.34 7.46
N VAL A 31 -5.48 -21.22 7.08
CA VAL A 31 -6.16 -19.92 6.94
C VAL A 31 -6.78 -19.54 8.28
N PRO A 32 -6.53 -18.34 8.82
CA PRO A 32 -7.11 -17.92 10.08
C PRO A 32 -8.64 -17.86 9.97
N THR A 33 -9.36 -18.46 10.92
CA THR A 33 -10.81 -18.48 10.98
C THR A 33 -11.31 -18.07 12.37
N GLY A 34 -12.57 -17.70 12.49
CA GLY A 34 -13.18 -17.34 13.76
C GLY A 34 -12.45 -16.20 14.51
N PRO A 35 -12.11 -16.40 15.79
CA PRO A 35 -11.46 -15.37 16.60
C PRO A 35 -10.10 -14.90 16.04
N ALA A 36 -9.35 -15.81 15.40
CA ALA A 36 -8.07 -15.48 14.78
C ALA A 36 -8.23 -14.47 13.65
N SER A 37 -9.26 -14.61 12.82
CA SER A 37 -9.58 -13.62 11.76
C SER A 37 -9.94 -12.26 12.34
N ALA A 38 -10.74 -12.24 13.41
CA ALA A 38 -11.14 -10.98 14.05
C ALA A 38 -9.94 -10.23 14.61
N LEU A 39 -9.03 -10.94 15.28
CA LEU A 39 -7.81 -10.33 15.83
C LEU A 39 -6.84 -9.90 14.73
N LEU A 40 -6.72 -10.67 13.65
CA LEU A 40 -5.93 -10.27 12.46
C LEU A 40 -6.45 -8.95 11.89
N LEU A 41 -7.77 -8.82 11.73
CA LEU A 41 -8.40 -7.59 11.26
C LEU A 41 -8.21 -6.42 12.24
N ALA A 42 -8.27 -6.68 13.55
CA ALA A 42 -8.01 -5.65 14.55
C ALA A 42 -6.56 -5.13 14.50
N VAL A 43 -5.57 -6.01 14.34
CA VAL A 43 -4.17 -5.62 14.13
C VAL A 43 -4.02 -4.84 12.82
N ALA A 44 -4.63 -5.30 11.74
CA ALA A 44 -4.60 -4.61 10.44
C ALA A 44 -5.22 -3.21 10.51
N ALA A 45 -6.35 -3.08 11.22
CA ALA A 45 -6.97 -1.77 11.47
C ALA A 45 -6.05 -0.86 12.29
N GLY A 46 -5.41 -1.38 13.34
CA GLY A 46 -4.43 -0.64 14.14
C GLY A 46 -3.26 -0.15 13.30
N VAL A 47 -2.69 -1.00 12.44
CA VAL A 47 -1.63 -0.62 11.48
C VAL A 47 -2.13 0.48 10.54
N GLY A 48 -3.35 0.35 10.03
CA GLY A 48 -3.98 1.34 9.16
C GLY A 48 -4.14 2.70 9.85
N ILE A 49 -4.60 2.69 11.11
CA ILE A 49 -4.75 3.91 11.93
C ILE A 49 -3.38 4.56 12.14
N VAL A 50 -2.38 3.80 12.60
CA VAL A 50 -1.03 4.34 12.81
C VAL A 50 -0.46 4.91 11.52
N GLY A 51 -0.61 4.22 10.38
CA GLY A 51 -0.16 4.71 9.08
C GLY A 51 -0.85 5.99 8.62
N ALA A 52 -2.11 6.21 9.01
CA ALA A 52 -2.84 7.42 8.70
C ALA A 52 -2.43 8.61 9.59
N TYR A 53 -2.16 8.37 10.88
CA TYR A 53 -1.90 9.43 11.85
C TYR A 53 -0.41 9.72 12.09
N VAL A 54 0.50 8.81 11.69
CA VAL A 54 1.95 8.97 11.88
C VAL A 54 2.67 8.89 10.50
N PRO A 55 2.52 9.93 9.67
CA PRO A 55 3.05 9.94 8.29
C PRO A 55 4.58 9.94 8.23
N THR A 56 5.26 10.15 9.35
CA THR A 56 6.73 10.09 9.45
C THR A 56 7.28 8.66 9.55
N LEU A 57 6.43 7.68 9.85
CA LEU A 57 6.84 6.28 9.88
C LEU A 57 7.10 5.76 8.46
N PRO A 58 8.29 5.18 8.20
CA PRO A 58 8.54 4.57 6.91
C PRO A 58 7.60 3.36 6.71
N PRO A 59 7.01 3.20 5.52
CA PRO A 59 6.05 2.12 5.23
C PRO A 59 6.58 0.72 5.57
N ILE A 60 7.88 0.50 5.39
CA ILE A 60 8.50 -0.79 5.72
C ILE A 60 8.49 -1.08 7.23
N ALA A 61 8.70 -0.05 8.07
CA ALA A 61 8.63 -0.22 9.52
C ALA A 61 7.19 -0.52 9.97
N LEU A 62 6.22 0.15 9.38
CA LEU A 62 4.80 -0.08 9.63
C LEU A 62 4.38 -1.51 9.26
N LEU A 63 4.80 -2.00 8.10
CA LEU A 63 4.56 -3.37 7.66
C LEU A 63 5.27 -4.39 8.55
N ALA A 64 6.52 -4.14 8.96
CA ALA A 64 7.27 -5.04 9.82
C ALA A 64 6.60 -5.17 11.20
N VAL A 65 6.18 -4.05 11.82
CA VAL A 65 5.44 -4.06 13.08
C VAL A 65 4.11 -4.78 12.93
N GLY A 66 3.39 -4.55 11.82
CA GLY A 66 2.16 -5.27 11.51
C GLY A 66 2.37 -6.78 11.39
N GLN A 67 3.42 -7.22 10.70
CA GLN A 67 3.75 -8.65 10.56
C GLN A 67 4.13 -9.29 11.91
N LEU A 68 4.90 -8.61 12.73
CA LEU A 68 5.24 -9.09 14.08
C LEU A 68 3.99 -9.20 14.96
N GLY A 69 3.12 -8.20 14.94
CA GLY A 69 1.87 -8.20 15.70
C GLY A 69 0.92 -9.32 15.26
N THR A 70 0.73 -9.49 13.95
CA THR A 70 -0.13 -10.56 13.42
C THR A 70 0.46 -11.94 13.70
N HIS A 71 1.77 -12.11 13.58
CA HIS A 71 2.45 -13.36 13.93
C HIS A 71 2.27 -13.71 15.41
N ALA A 72 2.47 -12.76 16.31
CA ALA A 72 2.28 -12.96 17.74
C ALA A 72 0.84 -13.37 18.08
N VAL A 73 -0.15 -12.69 17.48
CA VAL A 73 -1.57 -13.01 17.68
C VAL A 73 -1.91 -14.40 17.15
N LEU A 74 -1.50 -14.73 15.95
CA LEU A 74 -1.78 -16.05 15.35
C LEU A 74 -1.09 -17.17 16.12
N SER A 75 0.15 -16.96 16.57
CA SER A 75 0.88 -17.94 17.36
C SER A 75 0.26 -18.17 18.73
N ALA A 76 -0.29 -17.14 19.36
CA ALA A 76 -0.96 -17.26 20.67
C ALA A 76 -2.29 -18.00 20.60
N LEU A 77 -2.96 -18.01 19.45
CA LEU A 77 -4.27 -18.65 19.28
C LEU A 77 -4.21 -20.08 18.74
N THR A 78 -3.08 -20.50 18.19
CA THR A 78 -2.85 -21.87 17.71
C THR A 78 -2.27 -22.72 18.84
N GLU A 79 -3.14 -23.17 19.74
CA GLU A 79 -2.76 -24.11 20.81
C GLU A 79 -2.25 -25.43 20.21
N GLY A 80 -1.05 -25.84 20.59
CA GLY A 80 -0.58 -27.22 20.44
C GLY A 80 0.54 -27.51 19.44
N HIS A 81 1.00 -26.53 18.65
CA HIS A 81 2.19 -26.73 17.81
C HIS A 81 3.18 -25.60 18.04
N PRO A 82 4.47 -25.89 18.32
CA PRO A 82 5.48 -24.82 18.39
C PRO A 82 5.72 -24.27 16.99
N HIS A 83 4.91 -23.26 16.59
CA HIS A 83 4.99 -22.61 15.28
C HIS A 83 6.17 -21.62 15.16
N THR A 84 7.11 -21.67 16.08
CA THR A 84 8.41 -21.00 15.96
C THR A 84 9.39 -21.79 15.08
N SER A 85 8.87 -22.40 14.00
CA SER A 85 9.75 -23.03 13.03
C SER A 85 10.48 -21.96 12.22
N GLY A 86 11.75 -22.20 11.89
CA GLY A 86 12.52 -21.32 11.03
C GLY A 86 11.83 -21.04 9.70
N SER A 87 10.98 -21.96 9.21
CA SER A 87 10.16 -21.78 8.00
C SER A 87 9.09 -20.70 8.16
N MET A 88 8.43 -20.61 9.32
CA MET A 88 7.43 -19.57 9.59
C MET A 88 8.09 -18.19 9.60
N PHE A 89 9.21 -18.04 10.31
CA PHE A 89 9.97 -16.80 10.32
C PHE A 89 10.47 -16.41 8.92
N ALA A 90 11.00 -17.37 8.17
CA ALA A 90 11.43 -17.15 6.79
C ALA A 90 10.28 -16.70 5.88
N ALA A 91 9.09 -17.32 6.01
CA ALA A 91 7.92 -16.92 5.23
C ALA A 91 7.50 -15.47 5.49
N HIS A 92 7.50 -15.04 6.75
CA HIS A 92 7.20 -13.64 7.10
C HIS A 92 8.29 -12.67 6.59
N LEU A 93 9.57 -13.02 6.68
CA LEU A 93 10.64 -12.21 6.10
C LEU A 93 10.52 -12.06 4.59
N VAL A 94 10.25 -13.16 3.88
CA VAL A 94 10.03 -13.15 2.43
C VAL A 94 8.80 -12.29 2.07
N ALA A 95 7.73 -12.41 2.84
CA ALA A 95 6.54 -11.60 2.65
C ALA A 95 6.83 -10.10 2.81
N VAL A 96 7.52 -9.70 3.87
CA VAL A 96 7.91 -8.29 4.11
C VAL A 96 8.84 -7.79 3.00
N ALA A 97 9.87 -8.56 2.64
CA ALA A 97 10.80 -8.18 1.58
C ALA A 97 10.11 -8.06 0.22
N GLY A 98 9.26 -9.02 -0.13
CA GLY A 98 8.46 -8.99 -1.36
C GLY A 98 7.57 -7.76 -1.44
N CYS A 99 6.89 -7.42 -0.35
CA CYS A 99 6.09 -6.20 -0.30
C CYS A 99 6.90 -4.92 -0.39
N ALA A 100 8.05 -4.86 0.25
CA ALA A 100 8.92 -3.69 0.13
C ALA A 100 9.32 -3.46 -1.34
N VAL A 101 9.68 -4.54 -2.05
CA VAL A 101 10.01 -4.48 -3.48
C VAL A 101 8.79 -4.03 -4.31
N LEU A 102 7.61 -4.60 -4.06
CA LEU A 102 6.38 -4.23 -4.78
C LEU A 102 5.98 -2.77 -4.52
N LEU A 103 6.12 -2.28 -3.29
CA LEU A 103 5.84 -0.87 -2.96
C LEU A 103 6.80 0.08 -3.71
N VAL A 104 8.09 -0.25 -3.75
CA VAL A 104 9.07 0.54 -4.51
C VAL A 104 8.77 0.50 -6.00
N ALA A 105 8.44 -0.68 -6.55
CA ALA A 105 8.09 -0.83 -7.96
C ALA A 105 6.80 -0.04 -8.31
N ALA A 106 5.79 -0.11 -7.46
CA ALA A 106 4.54 0.63 -7.64
C ALA A 106 4.76 2.15 -7.59
N ALA A 107 5.59 2.64 -6.66
CA ALA A 107 5.94 4.05 -6.58
C ALA A 107 6.67 4.53 -7.85
N ARG A 108 7.64 3.77 -8.34
CA ARG A 108 8.35 4.08 -9.60
C ARG A 108 7.43 4.09 -10.81
N LEU A 109 6.54 3.12 -10.89
CA LEU A 109 5.56 3.04 -11.98
C LEU A 109 4.61 4.25 -11.94
N PHE A 110 4.12 4.60 -10.76
CA PHE A 110 3.27 5.78 -10.59
C PHE A 110 3.98 7.07 -11.00
N ASP A 111 5.24 7.26 -10.62
CA ASP A 111 6.05 8.42 -11.02
C ASP A 111 6.27 8.45 -12.55
N ALA A 112 6.56 7.31 -13.17
CA ALA A 112 6.71 7.19 -14.61
C ALA A 112 5.40 7.53 -15.35
N CYS A 113 4.28 6.96 -14.92
CA CYS A 113 2.96 7.24 -15.50
C CYS A 113 2.55 8.70 -15.34
N SER A 114 2.75 9.27 -14.15
CA SER A 114 2.42 10.69 -13.88
C SER A 114 3.26 11.65 -14.71
N THR A 115 4.54 11.32 -14.93
CA THR A 115 5.44 12.09 -15.78
C THR A 115 5.01 12.01 -17.25
N ALA A 116 4.66 10.81 -17.73
CA ALA A 116 4.17 10.61 -19.09
C ALA A 116 2.86 11.39 -19.34
N ILE A 117 1.92 11.32 -18.40
CA ILE A 117 0.65 12.07 -18.49
C ILE A 117 0.92 13.58 -18.56
N ARG A 118 1.79 14.11 -17.69
CA ARG A 118 2.15 15.53 -17.71
C ARG A 118 2.78 15.94 -19.05
N ALA A 119 3.69 15.12 -19.59
CA ALA A 119 4.32 15.39 -20.88
C ALA A 119 3.30 15.44 -22.03
N VAL A 120 2.34 14.50 -22.03
CA VAL A 120 1.24 14.49 -23.02
C VAL A 120 0.34 15.72 -22.86
N THR A 121 -0.04 16.05 -21.62
CA THR A 121 -0.90 17.22 -21.35
C THR A 121 -0.23 18.52 -21.79
N LEU A 122 1.08 18.67 -21.53
CA LEU A 122 1.82 19.87 -21.97
C LEU A 122 1.92 19.94 -23.50
N ARG A 123 2.09 18.83 -24.19
CA ARG A 123 2.13 18.80 -25.68
C ARG A 123 0.78 19.14 -26.28
N LEU A 124 -0.33 18.63 -25.72
CA LEU A 124 -1.68 18.92 -26.18
C LEU A 124 -2.12 20.34 -25.83
N GLY A 125 -1.76 20.85 -24.66
CA GLY A 125 -2.04 22.22 -24.24
C GLY A 125 -1.22 23.28 -24.99
N GLY A 126 -0.08 22.89 -25.56
CA GLY A 126 0.77 23.76 -26.40
C GLY A 126 0.33 23.87 -27.87
N VAL A 127 -0.72 23.19 -28.28
CA VAL A 127 -1.38 23.46 -29.57
C VAL A 127 -2.10 24.77 -29.46
N HIS A 128 -1.37 25.85 -29.73
CA HIS A 128 -1.88 27.21 -29.83
C HIS A 128 -2.97 27.23 -30.88
N VAL A 129 -4.23 27.40 -30.51
CA VAL A 129 -5.27 27.80 -31.44
C VAL A 129 -4.86 29.18 -31.93
N PRO A 130 -4.51 29.36 -33.21
CA PRO A 130 -4.13 30.68 -33.72
C PRO A 130 -5.31 31.60 -33.47
N ALA A 131 -5.06 32.73 -32.82
CA ALA A 131 -6.02 33.79 -32.54
C ALA A 131 -6.44 34.53 -33.83
N SER A 132 -6.83 33.81 -34.86
CA SER A 132 -7.17 34.33 -36.20
C SER A 132 -8.67 34.39 -36.42
N LEU A 133 -9.46 34.67 -35.40
CA LEU A 133 -10.87 35.06 -35.57
C LEU A 133 -11.25 36.20 -34.63
N ALA A 134 -10.39 37.20 -34.51
CA ALA A 134 -10.88 38.47 -33.98
C ALA A 134 -11.81 39.08 -35.05
N PRO A 135 -13.09 39.33 -34.76
CA PRO A 135 -13.97 40.00 -35.69
C PRO A 135 -13.41 41.41 -35.93
N THR A 136 -13.08 41.70 -37.20
CA THR A 136 -12.77 43.05 -37.67
C THR A 136 -13.93 43.95 -37.29
N ARG A 137 -13.70 44.83 -36.32
CA ARG A 137 -14.64 45.90 -35.97
C ARG A 137 -14.67 46.85 -37.15
N THR A 138 -15.67 46.69 -38.03
CA THR A 138 -16.01 47.70 -39.03
C THR A 138 -16.47 48.96 -38.33
N THR A 139 -15.60 49.96 -38.29
CA THR A 139 -15.98 51.34 -38.00
C THR A 139 -16.51 51.91 -39.30
N ASP A 140 -17.84 51.92 -39.46
CA ASP A 140 -18.50 52.74 -40.46
C ASP A 140 -18.51 54.25 -40.02
N PRO A 141 -18.33 55.16 -40.96
CA PRO A 141 -18.23 56.60 -40.71
C PRO A 141 -19.56 57.26 -40.31
#